data_04fba54e60b3d30b28c037a0f690e908
#
_entry.id   04fba54e60b3d30b28c037a0f690e908
#
_cell.length_a   1.000
_cell.length_b   1.000
_cell.length_c   1.000
_cell.angle_alpha   90.00
_cell.angle_beta   90.00
_cell.angle_gamma   90.00
#
_symmetry.space_group_name_H-M   'P 1'
#
loop_
_entity.id
_entity.type
_entity.pdbx_description
1 polymer ?
#
loop_
_entity_poly.entity_id
_entity_poly.type
_entity_poly.pdbx_seq_one_letter_code
_entity_poly.pdbx_strand_id
1 'polypeptide(L)'
;MRNAVAIVTGASQGIGHSTAIRLARDFSSIVLVARNLANLEGTAAAAKAAGSEPLVVDLDLAEATAAQKVVDRTLATFGRIDALLNIAGAVPQIDILEMTDEQWENGLALKLHGARRLTIAAWPALKEAKGSVVLMSGNSALFPKAPYAAVGTINAAIVALAKAFADRGIADGIQVNSVLPGPVMTGRRRSYLAHWAPLHNMTAEEATSKFPQEVGIARYGEPEEIAELMAFLVSPGARWMTGSTLRMDGGEVKSI
;
A
#
# COMPACT_ATOMS: atom_id res chain seq x y z
N MET A 1 9.70 18.63 -3.47
CA MET A 1 9.05 19.55 -2.46
C MET A 1 10.06 19.80 -1.34
N ARG A 2 10.59 21.02 -1.20
CA ARG A 2 11.56 21.34 -0.13
C ARG A 2 10.90 21.18 1.25
N ASN A 3 11.53 20.42 2.14
CA ASN A 3 11.09 20.12 3.51
C ASN A 3 9.81 19.28 3.63
N ALA A 4 9.38 18.55 2.61
CA ALA A 4 8.22 17.68 2.70
C ALA A 4 8.58 16.29 3.22
N VAL A 5 7.71 15.69 4.03
CA VAL A 5 7.89 14.39 4.68
C VAL A 5 6.78 13.43 4.25
N ALA A 6 7.17 12.26 3.74
CA ALA A 6 6.21 11.19 3.43
C ALA A 6 6.44 9.96 4.31
N ILE A 7 5.35 9.36 4.77
CA ILE A 7 5.35 8.06 5.47
C ILE A 7 4.93 6.98 4.47
N VAL A 8 5.73 5.94 4.32
CA VAL A 8 5.45 4.78 3.49
C VAL A 8 5.43 3.52 4.34
N THR A 9 4.28 2.87 4.42
CA THR A 9 4.13 1.60 5.13
C THR A 9 4.34 0.41 4.20
N GLY A 10 4.78 -0.74 4.72
CA GLY A 10 5.17 -1.88 3.90
C GLY A 10 6.42 -1.64 3.06
N ALA A 11 7.27 -0.71 3.49
CA ALA A 11 8.42 -0.20 2.75
C ALA A 11 9.59 -1.20 2.59
N SER A 12 9.52 -2.37 3.22
CA SER A 12 10.62 -3.35 3.22
C SER A 12 10.77 -4.14 1.91
N GLN A 13 9.74 -4.18 1.05
CA GLN A 13 9.77 -4.94 -0.21
C GLN A 13 8.64 -4.55 -1.16
N GLY A 14 8.73 -4.99 -2.41
CA GLY A 14 7.67 -4.90 -3.42
C GLY A 14 7.20 -3.47 -3.65
N ILE A 15 5.89 -3.25 -3.77
CA ILE A 15 5.30 -1.94 -4.10
C ILE A 15 5.73 -0.86 -3.09
N GLY A 16 5.75 -1.17 -1.78
CA GLY A 16 6.15 -0.20 -0.75
C GLY A 16 7.61 0.23 -0.87
N HIS A 17 8.51 -0.71 -1.15
CA HIS A 17 9.93 -0.44 -1.43
C HIS A 17 10.09 0.49 -2.65
N SER A 18 9.51 0.11 -3.79
CA SER A 18 9.60 0.93 -5.01
C SER A 18 8.95 2.30 -4.85
N THR A 19 7.83 2.38 -4.11
CA THR A 19 7.16 3.64 -3.79
C THR A 19 8.07 4.55 -2.93
N ALA A 20 8.72 4.00 -1.91
CA ALA A 20 9.62 4.78 -1.06
C ALA A 20 10.78 5.37 -1.86
N ILE A 21 11.43 4.58 -2.73
CA ILE A 21 12.53 5.04 -3.59
C ILE A 21 12.03 6.08 -4.60
N ARG A 22 10.84 5.88 -5.18
CA ARG A 22 10.27 6.84 -6.13
C ARG A 22 9.98 8.19 -5.47
N LEU A 23 9.37 8.17 -4.28
CA LEU A 23 9.06 9.37 -3.51
C LEU A 23 10.30 10.09 -2.97
N ALA A 24 11.39 9.37 -2.75
CA ALA A 24 12.65 9.96 -2.29
C ALA A 24 13.23 11.01 -3.28
N ARG A 25 12.79 11.02 -4.53
CA ARG A 25 13.15 12.05 -5.53
C ARG A 25 12.37 13.36 -5.34
N ASP A 26 11.21 13.31 -4.69
CA ASP A 26 10.28 14.44 -4.58
C ASP A 26 10.15 14.97 -3.14
N PHE A 27 10.38 14.11 -2.15
CA PHE A 27 10.30 14.42 -0.72
C PHE A 27 11.69 14.51 -0.10
N SER A 28 11.90 15.54 0.73
CA SER A 28 13.19 15.70 1.46
C SER A 28 13.41 14.62 2.50
N SER A 29 12.33 14.04 3.03
CA SER A 29 12.43 13.00 4.05
C SER A 29 11.38 11.90 3.84
N ILE A 30 11.78 10.63 4.03
CA ILE A 30 10.93 9.45 3.89
C ILE A 30 10.97 8.62 5.16
N VAL A 31 9.82 8.38 5.75
CA VAL A 31 9.66 7.46 6.89
C VAL A 31 9.27 6.08 6.35
N LEU A 32 10.09 5.10 6.63
CA LEU A 32 9.99 3.72 6.15
C LEU A 32 9.46 2.83 7.26
N VAL A 33 8.24 2.30 7.12
CA VAL A 33 7.59 1.52 8.16
C VAL A 33 7.38 0.08 7.71
N ALA A 34 7.95 -0.89 8.42
CA ALA A 34 7.70 -2.33 8.28
C ALA A 34 8.31 -3.11 9.45
N ARG A 35 8.10 -4.43 9.50
CA ARG A 35 8.62 -5.29 10.57
C ARG A 35 10.05 -5.78 10.36
N ASN A 36 10.51 -5.86 9.11
CA ASN A 36 11.82 -6.42 8.79
C ASN A 36 12.86 -5.31 8.69
N LEU A 37 13.66 -5.14 9.74
CA LEU A 37 14.67 -4.11 9.85
C LEU A 37 15.72 -4.20 8.73
N ALA A 38 16.26 -5.38 8.45
CA ALA A 38 17.31 -5.55 7.45
C ALA A 38 16.86 -5.10 6.05
N ASN A 39 15.63 -5.45 5.66
CA ASN A 39 15.06 -5.00 4.39
C ASN A 39 14.77 -3.49 4.38
N LEU A 40 14.37 -2.91 5.52
CA LEU A 40 14.17 -1.46 5.66
C LEU A 40 15.49 -0.70 5.51
N GLU A 41 16.60 -1.20 6.05
CA GLU A 41 17.91 -0.62 5.89
C GLU A 41 18.36 -0.55 4.43
N GLY A 42 18.07 -1.62 3.66
CA GLY A 42 18.30 -1.62 2.21
C GLY A 42 17.47 -0.56 1.48
N THR A 43 16.19 -0.41 1.86
CA THR A 43 15.33 0.64 1.31
C THR A 43 15.81 2.05 1.72
N ALA A 44 16.25 2.21 2.96
CA ALA A 44 16.79 3.47 3.47
C ALA A 44 18.06 3.90 2.71
N ALA A 45 18.97 2.97 2.46
CA ALA A 45 20.16 3.25 1.66
C ALA A 45 19.80 3.72 0.24
N ALA A 46 18.83 3.05 -0.40
CA ALA A 46 18.35 3.43 -1.73
C ALA A 46 17.63 4.79 -1.73
N ALA A 47 16.79 5.08 -0.73
CA ALA A 47 16.12 6.38 -0.58
C ALA A 47 17.14 7.52 -0.36
N LYS A 48 18.18 7.27 0.43
CA LYS A 48 19.28 8.23 0.65
C LYS A 48 20.05 8.50 -0.63
N ALA A 49 20.35 7.45 -1.40
CA ALA A 49 21.01 7.59 -2.71
C ALA A 49 20.12 8.36 -3.72
N ALA A 50 18.81 8.30 -3.58
CA ALA A 50 17.84 9.07 -4.39
C ALA A 50 17.68 10.53 -3.92
N GLY A 51 18.32 10.95 -2.82
CA GLY A 51 18.38 12.34 -2.35
C GLY A 51 17.48 12.68 -1.16
N SER A 52 16.87 11.69 -0.48
CA SER A 52 15.99 11.89 0.67
C SER A 52 16.64 11.44 1.97
N GLU A 53 16.29 12.07 3.10
CA GLU A 53 16.69 11.62 4.43
C GLU A 53 15.72 10.54 4.93
N PRO A 54 16.16 9.28 5.10
CA PRO A 54 15.28 8.21 5.56
C PRO A 54 15.20 8.13 7.10
N LEU A 55 14.02 7.87 7.63
CA LEU A 55 13.78 7.42 9.00
C LEU A 55 13.22 5.99 8.98
N VAL A 56 13.95 5.05 9.56
CA VAL A 56 13.51 3.66 9.68
C VAL A 56 12.69 3.48 10.96
N VAL A 57 11.51 2.89 10.82
CA VAL A 57 10.58 2.59 11.92
C VAL A 57 10.15 1.13 11.82
N ASP A 58 10.85 0.27 12.56
CA ASP A 58 10.63 -1.17 12.62
C ASP A 58 9.54 -1.51 13.64
N LEU A 59 8.30 -1.62 13.17
CA LEU A 59 7.18 -2.02 14.03
C LEU A 59 6.09 -2.79 13.25
N ASP A 60 5.23 -3.50 14.01
CA ASP A 60 4.05 -4.15 13.45
C ASP A 60 2.81 -3.23 13.58
N LEU A 61 2.31 -2.75 12.43
CA LEU A 61 1.10 -1.92 12.38
C LEU A 61 -0.20 -2.67 12.74
N ALA A 62 -0.16 -3.99 12.92
CA ALA A 62 -1.26 -4.74 13.49
C ALA A 62 -1.48 -4.40 14.97
N GLU A 63 -0.43 -3.99 15.70
CA GLU A 63 -0.51 -3.55 17.08
C GLU A 63 -1.26 -2.22 17.23
N ALA A 64 -2.13 -2.14 18.23
CA ALA A 64 -2.98 -0.97 18.44
C ALA A 64 -2.20 0.34 18.69
N THR A 65 -1.05 0.26 19.35
CA THR A 65 -0.20 1.41 19.72
C THR A 65 0.81 1.81 18.64
N ALA A 66 1.02 0.97 17.62
CA ALA A 66 2.06 1.18 16.63
C ALA A 66 1.86 2.47 15.81
N ALA A 67 0.64 2.77 15.43
CA ALA A 67 0.30 3.96 14.65
C ALA A 67 0.76 5.26 15.33
N GLN A 68 0.49 5.40 16.64
CA GLN A 68 0.91 6.59 17.39
C GLN A 68 2.43 6.69 17.48
N LYS A 69 3.12 5.57 17.72
CA LYS A 69 4.60 5.53 17.75
C LYS A 69 5.24 5.97 16.44
N VAL A 70 4.66 5.59 15.28
CA VAL A 70 5.13 6.06 13.95
C VAL A 70 5.02 7.57 13.86
N VAL A 71 3.86 8.13 14.20
CA VAL A 71 3.60 9.57 14.14
C VAL A 71 4.51 10.33 15.07
N ASP A 72 4.63 9.90 16.34
CA ASP A 72 5.48 10.56 17.33
C ASP A 72 6.94 10.60 16.89
N ARG A 73 7.49 9.47 16.41
CA ARG A 73 8.86 9.42 15.88
C ARG A 73 9.04 10.31 14.66
N THR A 74 8.06 10.35 13.75
CA THR A 74 8.10 11.21 12.57
C THR A 74 8.12 12.69 12.95
N LEU A 75 7.22 13.10 13.84
CA LEU A 75 7.12 14.49 14.27
C LEU A 75 8.33 14.92 15.13
N ALA A 76 8.84 14.04 15.99
CA ALA A 76 10.05 14.32 16.77
C ALA A 76 11.28 14.52 15.89
N THR A 77 11.37 13.82 14.73
CA THR A 77 12.51 13.89 13.83
C THR A 77 12.39 15.01 12.80
N PHE A 78 11.20 15.16 12.19
CA PHE A 78 11.02 16.04 11.02
C PHE A 78 10.00 17.17 11.23
N GLY A 79 9.21 17.12 12.31
CA GLY A 79 8.25 18.17 12.68
C GLY A 79 6.98 18.26 11.83
N ARG A 80 6.81 17.40 10.81
CA ARG A 80 5.68 17.49 9.88
C ARG A 80 5.37 16.16 9.18
N ILE A 81 4.18 16.05 8.59
CA ILE A 81 3.75 14.95 7.71
C ILE A 81 2.97 15.56 6.55
N ASP A 82 3.45 15.39 5.33
CA ASP A 82 2.83 15.91 4.11
C ASP A 82 2.12 14.83 3.31
N ALA A 83 2.60 13.59 3.39
CA ALA A 83 1.98 12.46 2.71
C ALA A 83 2.02 11.19 3.57
N LEU A 84 0.95 10.40 3.49
CA LEU A 84 0.84 9.09 4.11
C LEU A 84 0.41 8.05 3.07
N LEU A 85 1.26 7.05 2.82
CA LEU A 85 0.97 5.96 1.89
C LEU A 85 0.81 4.65 2.68
N ASN A 86 -0.43 4.24 2.87
CA ASN A 86 -0.81 3.00 3.54
C ASN A 86 -0.73 1.83 2.56
N ILE A 87 0.44 1.21 2.45
CA ILE A 87 0.73 0.10 1.51
C ILE A 87 0.83 -1.24 2.24
N ALA A 88 1.17 -1.23 3.53
CA ALA A 88 1.28 -2.44 4.34
C ALA A 88 0.00 -3.30 4.28
N GLY A 89 0.16 -4.58 4.01
CA GLY A 89 -0.95 -5.52 4.01
C GLY A 89 -0.47 -6.95 3.78
N ALA A 90 -0.98 -7.86 4.58
CA ALA A 90 -0.77 -9.29 4.45
C ALA A 90 -2.08 -10.00 4.80
N VAL A 91 -2.89 -10.27 3.79
CA VAL A 91 -4.12 -11.04 3.94
C VAL A 91 -3.89 -12.41 3.32
N PRO A 92 -4.13 -13.52 4.04
CA PRO A 92 -3.96 -14.86 3.48
C PRO A 92 -4.98 -15.12 2.38
N GLN A 93 -4.57 -15.92 1.40
CA GLN A 93 -5.44 -16.40 0.32
C GLN A 93 -5.88 -17.81 0.68
N ILE A 94 -7.06 -17.93 1.29
CA ILE A 94 -7.65 -19.17 1.79
C ILE A 94 -9.12 -19.15 1.37
N ASP A 95 -9.66 -20.32 1.02
CA ASP A 95 -11.07 -20.46 0.68
C ASP A 95 -11.96 -19.99 1.83
N ILE A 96 -13.08 -19.37 1.49
CA ILE A 96 -14.00 -18.76 2.46
C ILE A 96 -14.54 -19.75 3.51
N LEU A 97 -14.66 -21.04 3.14
CA LEU A 97 -15.16 -22.10 4.05
C LEU A 97 -14.03 -22.70 4.92
N GLU A 98 -12.78 -22.44 4.60
CA GLU A 98 -11.61 -23.00 5.30
C GLU A 98 -10.90 -21.97 6.18
N MET A 99 -11.20 -20.70 6.01
CA MET A 99 -10.53 -19.60 6.71
C MET A 99 -11.02 -19.47 8.15
N THR A 100 -10.11 -19.50 9.11
CA THR A 100 -10.42 -19.35 10.53
C THR A 100 -10.64 -17.89 10.92
N ASP A 101 -11.36 -17.65 12.04
CA ASP A 101 -11.54 -16.31 12.61
C ASP A 101 -10.23 -15.61 12.89
N GLU A 102 -9.22 -16.34 13.43
CA GLU A 102 -7.89 -15.80 13.70
C GLU A 102 -7.21 -15.28 12.42
N GLN A 103 -7.34 -16.00 11.32
CA GLN A 103 -6.77 -15.58 10.03
C GLN A 103 -7.48 -14.33 9.48
N TRP A 104 -8.81 -14.22 9.66
CA TRP A 104 -9.58 -13.04 9.37
C TRP A 104 -9.12 -11.84 10.18
N GLU A 105 -9.04 -11.98 11.50
CA GLU A 105 -8.63 -10.92 12.42
C GLU A 105 -7.20 -10.42 12.13
N ASN A 106 -6.28 -11.32 11.82
CA ASN A 106 -4.91 -10.97 11.43
C ASN A 106 -4.87 -10.11 10.15
N GLY A 107 -5.69 -10.46 9.15
CA GLY A 107 -5.83 -9.68 7.92
C GLY A 107 -6.41 -8.28 8.18
N LEU A 108 -7.47 -8.21 8.98
CA LEU A 108 -8.12 -6.97 9.40
C LEU A 108 -7.18 -6.08 10.24
N ALA A 109 -6.49 -6.68 11.21
CA ALA A 109 -5.63 -5.96 12.16
C ALA A 109 -4.54 -5.15 11.44
N LEU A 110 -3.85 -5.76 10.49
CA LEU A 110 -2.78 -5.09 9.75
C LEU A 110 -3.34 -4.18 8.65
N LYS A 111 -4.11 -4.72 7.72
CA LYS A 111 -4.42 -4.00 6.49
C LYS A 111 -5.50 -2.94 6.68
N LEU A 112 -6.55 -3.24 7.43
CA LEU A 112 -7.65 -2.30 7.67
C LEU A 112 -7.40 -1.43 8.90
N HIS A 113 -7.21 -2.06 10.05
CA HIS A 113 -7.08 -1.31 11.31
C HIS A 113 -5.75 -0.58 11.42
N GLY A 114 -4.64 -1.14 10.92
CA GLY A 114 -3.35 -0.46 10.85
C GLY A 114 -3.42 0.82 10.02
N ALA A 115 -3.95 0.73 8.79
CA ALA A 115 -4.13 1.89 7.92
C ALA A 115 -5.07 2.94 8.52
N ARG A 116 -6.21 2.51 9.11
CA ARG A 116 -7.17 3.40 9.77
C ARG A 116 -6.54 4.14 10.95
N ARG A 117 -5.87 3.40 11.85
CA ARG A 117 -5.24 3.98 13.05
C ARG A 117 -4.15 4.98 12.68
N LEU A 118 -3.29 4.62 11.70
CA LEU A 118 -2.21 5.49 11.27
C LEU A 118 -2.73 6.76 10.58
N THR A 119 -3.77 6.65 9.76
CA THR A 119 -4.41 7.81 9.15
C THR A 119 -5.00 8.74 10.20
N ILE A 120 -5.68 8.20 11.22
CA ILE A 120 -6.24 9.01 12.32
C ILE A 120 -5.13 9.67 13.14
N ALA A 121 -4.08 8.94 13.52
CA ALA A 121 -2.97 9.49 14.29
C ALA A 121 -2.22 10.61 13.54
N ALA A 122 -2.03 10.45 12.22
CA ALA A 122 -1.37 11.44 11.37
C ALA A 122 -2.26 12.63 10.99
N TRP A 123 -3.58 12.54 11.22
CA TRP A 123 -4.55 13.53 10.73
C TRP A 123 -4.26 14.97 11.13
N PRO A 124 -3.89 15.29 12.39
CA PRO A 124 -3.56 16.68 12.77
C PRO A 124 -2.41 17.26 11.95
N ALA A 125 -1.33 16.52 11.78
CA ALA A 125 -0.16 16.96 11.00
C ALA A 125 -0.47 17.06 9.50
N LEU A 126 -1.24 16.11 8.95
CA LEU A 126 -1.70 16.16 7.56
C LEU A 126 -2.61 17.38 7.31
N LYS A 127 -3.47 17.72 8.25
CA LYS A 127 -4.33 18.93 8.17
C LYS A 127 -3.50 20.21 8.13
N GLU A 128 -2.51 20.33 8.98
CA GLU A 128 -1.60 21.47 9.01
C GLU A 128 -0.83 21.62 7.69
N ALA A 129 -0.34 20.51 7.15
CA ALA A 129 0.37 20.47 5.88
C ALA A 129 -0.54 20.58 4.65
N LYS A 130 -1.86 20.48 4.80
CA LYS A 130 -2.82 20.23 3.70
C LYS A 130 -2.37 19.03 2.86
N GLY A 131 -2.05 17.94 3.52
CA GLY A 131 -1.37 16.77 2.99
C GLY A 131 -2.24 15.84 2.17
N SER A 132 -1.66 14.71 1.81
CA SER A 132 -2.31 13.68 0.99
C SER A 132 -2.20 12.30 1.64
N VAL A 133 -3.26 11.50 1.55
CA VAL A 133 -3.29 10.10 1.99
C VAL A 133 -3.62 9.20 0.81
N VAL A 134 -2.87 8.13 0.64
CA VAL A 134 -3.19 7.06 -0.32
C VAL A 134 -3.33 5.74 0.44
N LEU A 135 -4.47 5.06 0.22
CA LEU A 135 -4.71 3.73 0.77
C LEU A 135 -4.62 2.68 -0.35
N MET A 136 -3.72 1.71 -0.19
CA MET A 136 -3.58 0.62 -1.15
C MET A 136 -4.60 -0.48 -0.85
N SER A 137 -5.54 -0.64 -1.74
CA SER A 137 -6.51 -1.74 -1.77
C SER A 137 -6.00 -2.88 -2.67
N GLY A 138 -6.73 -3.24 -3.67
CA GLY A 138 -6.46 -4.22 -4.73
C GLY A 138 -7.71 -4.43 -5.58
N ASN A 139 -7.53 -4.81 -6.82
CA ASN A 139 -8.63 -5.00 -7.77
C ASN A 139 -9.66 -6.07 -7.35
N SER A 140 -9.28 -7.03 -6.48
CA SER A 140 -10.20 -8.00 -5.88
C SER A 140 -11.33 -7.37 -5.04
N ALA A 141 -11.24 -6.06 -4.70
CA ALA A 141 -12.37 -5.31 -4.15
C ALA A 141 -13.58 -5.28 -5.09
N LEU A 142 -13.35 -5.38 -6.41
CA LEU A 142 -14.38 -5.28 -7.45
C LEU A 142 -14.90 -6.63 -7.93
N PHE A 143 -14.14 -7.71 -7.71
CA PHE A 143 -14.52 -9.07 -8.08
C PHE A 143 -14.03 -10.11 -7.06
N PRO A 144 -14.56 -10.09 -5.84
CA PRO A 144 -14.18 -11.05 -4.81
C PRO A 144 -14.48 -12.48 -5.25
N LYS A 145 -13.62 -13.44 -4.91
CA LYS A 145 -13.77 -14.85 -5.23
C LYS A 145 -13.57 -15.71 -3.99
N ALA A 146 -14.22 -16.85 -3.90
CA ALA A 146 -14.14 -17.76 -2.74
C ALA A 146 -12.70 -18.09 -2.30
N PRO A 147 -11.74 -18.44 -3.20
CA PRO A 147 -10.38 -18.80 -2.80
C PRO A 147 -9.56 -17.66 -2.16
N TYR A 148 -10.05 -16.43 -2.20
CA TYR A 148 -9.41 -15.27 -1.56
C TYR A 148 -10.44 -14.24 -1.07
N ALA A 149 -11.54 -14.73 -0.50
CA ALA A 149 -12.66 -13.90 -0.06
C ALA A 149 -12.25 -12.81 0.93
N ALA A 150 -11.41 -13.13 1.92
CA ALA A 150 -10.91 -12.14 2.87
C ALA A 150 -10.11 -11.02 2.19
N VAL A 151 -9.31 -11.37 1.18
CA VAL A 151 -8.55 -10.35 0.41
C VAL A 151 -9.51 -9.39 -0.27
N GLY A 152 -10.55 -9.90 -0.94
CA GLY A 152 -11.56 -9.09 -1.62
C GLY A 152 -12.36 -8.22 -0.65
N THR A 153 -12.85 -8.81 0.44
CA THR A 153 -13.64 -8.12 1.47
C THR A 153 -12.85 -6.99 2.13
N ILE A 154 -11.62 -7.27 2.57
CA ILE A 154 -10.77 -6.25 3.20
C ILE A 154 -10.39 -5.16 2.20
N ASN A 155 -10.13 -5.52 0.95
CA ASN A 155 -9.87 -4.54 -0.10
C ASN A 155 -11.08 -3.63 -0.37
N ALA A 156 -12.30 -4.17 -0.39
CA ALA A 156 -13.53 -3.38 -0.50
C ALA A 156 -13.71 -2.44 0.71
N ALA A 157 -13.44 -2.95 1.91
CA ALA A 157 -13.48 -2.13 3.13
C ALA A 157 -12.47 -0.96 3.09
N ILE A 158 -11.26 -1.16 2.53
CA ILE A 158 -10.27 -0.09 2.33
C ILE A 158 -10.79 0.98 1.36
N VAL A 159 -11.47 0.59 0.27
CA VAL A 159 -12.08 1.55 -0.67
C VAL A 159 -13.14 2.41 0.04
N ALA A 160 -14.04 1.77 0.79
CA ALA A 160 -15.05 2.48 1.56
C ALA A 160 -14.43 3.40 2.62
N LEU A 161 -13.42 2.92 3.34
CA LEU A 161 -12.69 3.70 4.34
C LEU A 161 -11.99 4.92 3.72
N ALA A 162 -11.35 4.76 2.57
CA ALA A 162 -10.71 5.85 1.83
C ALA A 162 -11.72 6.92 1.44
N LYS A 163 -12.92 6.53 1.00
CA LYS A 163 -14.00 7.44 0.64
C LYS A 163 -14.51 8.22 1.86
N ALA A 164 -14.66 7.57 3.01
CA ALA A 164 -15.07 8.23 4.25
C ALA A 164 -14.01 9.24 4.74
N PHE A 165 -12.72 8.89 4.67
CA PHE A 165 -11.65 9.83 4.97
C PHE A 165 -11.58 11.00 3.97
N ALA A 166 -11.85 10.75 2.69
CA ALA A 166 -11.90 11.80 1.68
C ALA A 166 -13.00 12.82 1.95
N ASP A 167 -14.20 12.34 2.29
CA ASP A 167 -15.33 13.19 2.68
C ASP A 167 -14.96 14.10 3.87
N ARG A 168 -14.40 13.51 4.93
CA ARG A 168 -13.90 14.29 6.08
C ARG A 168 -12.77 15.26 5.70
N GLY A 169 -11.88 14.83 4.78
CA GLY A 169 -10.70 15.57 4.34
C GLY A 169 -11.03 16.88 3.61
N ILE A 170 -12.19 16.98 2.98
CA ILE A 170 -12.62 18.19 2.26
C ILE A 170 -12.54 19.41 3.18
N ALA A 171 -13.12 19.33 4.38
CA ALA A 171 -13.13 20.44 5.33
C ALA A 171 -11.74 20.75 5.92
N ASP A 172 -10.85 19.75 5.99
CA ASP A 172 -9.51 19.87 6.57
C ASP A 172 -8.42 20.15 5.52
N GLY A 173 -8.77 20.17 4.23
CA GLY A 173 -7.83 20.38 3.11
C GLY A 173 -6.93 19.17 2.83
N ILE A 174 -7.30 17.98 3.31
CA ILE A 174 -6.57 16.74 3.10
C ILE A 174 -7.16 15.98 1.90
N GLN A 175 -6.30 15.54 0.98
CA GLN A 175 -6.69 14.65 -0.09
C GLN A 175 -6.59 13.18 0.36
N VAL A 176 -7.59 12.37 0.03
CA VAL A 176 -7.53 10.94 0.28
C VAL A 176 -8.02 10.18 -0.95
N ASN A 177 -7.20 9.27 -1.46
CA ASN A 177 -7.53 8.42 -2.60
C ASN A 177 -7.15 6.96 -2.31
N SER A 178 -7.72 6.03 -3.06
CA SER A 178 -7.36 4.63 -3.02
C SER A 178 -6.80 4.15 -4.35
N VAL A 179 -5.87 3.20 -4.30
CA VAL A 179 -5.28 2.55 -5.47
C VAL A 179 -5.59 1.06 -5.44
N LEU A 180 -6.02 0.52 -6.56
CA LEU A 180 -6.36 -0.88 -6.76
C LEU A 180 -5.40 -1.52 -7.78
N PRO A 181 -4.24 -2.02 -7.34
CA PRO A 181 -3.36 -2.78 -8.21
C PRO A 181 -3.99 -4.09 -8.65
N GLY A 182 -3.71 -4.49 -9.87
CA GLY A 182 -3.90 -5.85 -10.35
C GLY A 182 -2.73 -6.77 -10.01
N PRO A 183 -2.45 -7.78 -10.85
CA PRO A 183 -1.31 -8.69 -10.68
C PRO A 183 0.02 -7.97 -10.93
N VAL A 184 0.72 -7.63 -9.86
CA VAL A 184 2.04 -6.98 -9.88
C VAL A 184 3.11 -8.02 -9.55
N MET A 185 4.22 -8.06 -10.31
CA MET A 185 5.33 -9.00 -10.12
C MET A 185 6.21 -8.59 -8.94
N THR A 186 5.77 -8.90 -7.76
CA THR A 186 6.49 -8.74 -6.49
C THR A 186 7.08 -10.06 -6.02
N GLY A 187 7.96 -10.03 -5.01
CA GLY A 187 8.43 -11.25 -4.33
C GLY A 187 7.26 -12.11 -3.80
N ARG A 188 6.21 -11.47 -3.26
CA ARG A 188 4.99 -12.17 -2.83
C ARG A 188 4.27 -12.86 -3.99
N ARG A 189 4.21 -12.25 -5.17
CA ARG A 189 3.61 -12.87 -6.37
C ARG A 189 4.44 -14.07 -6.83
N ARG A 190 5.76 -13.94 -6.86
CA ARG A 190 6.66 -15.07 -7.19
C ARG A 190 6.48 -16.25 -6.23
N SER A 191 6.43 -15.99 -4.92
CA SER A 191 6.15 -17.02 -3.91
C SER A 191 4.77 -17.68 -4.09
N TYR A 192 3.75 -16.89 -4.41
CA TYR A 192 2.42 -17.42 -4.73
C TYR A 192 2.45 -18.35 -5.94
N LEU A 193 3.06 -17.94 -7.04
CA LEU A 193 3.17 -18.73 -8.26
C LEU A 193 3.97 -20.01 -8.04
N ALA A 194 5.06 -19.97 -7.30
CA ALA A 194 5.85 -21.14 -6.94
C ALA A 194 5.05 -22.16 -6.11
N HIS A 195 4.11 -21.71 -5.28
CA HIS A 195 3.23 -22.58 -4.48
C HIS A 195 2.05 -23.11 -5.30
N TRP A 196 1.50 -22.28 -6.17
CA TRP A 196 0.33 -22.59 -6.99
C TRP A 196 0.66 -23.55 -8.15
N ALA A 197 1.83 -23.41 -8.76
CA ALA A 197 2.23 -24.15 -9.95
C ALA A 197 2.20 -25.68 -9.78
N PRO A 198 2.78 -26.28 -8.71
CA PRO A 198 2.73 -27.73 -8.51
C PRO A 198 1.32 -28.29 -8.36
N LEU A 199 0.38 -27.51 -7.79
CA LEU A 199 -1.01 -27.90 -7.61
C LEU A 199 -1.77 -28.00 -8.96
N HIS A 200 -1.20 -27.40 -10.02
CA HIS A 200 -1.76 -27.39 -11.37
C HIS A 200 -0.89 -28.12 -12.38
N ASN A 201 0.03 -29.00 -11.87
CA ASN A 201 0.97 -29.77 -12.71
C ASN A 201 1.81 -28.89 -13.65
N MET A 202 2.28 -27.76 -13.16
CA MET A 202 3.10 -26.79 -13.90
C MET A 202 4.39 -26.49 -13.14
N THR A 203 5.41 -26.02 -13.86
CA THR A 203 6.56 -25.34 -13.25
C THR A 203 6.19 -23.90 -12.87
N ALA A 204 6.93 -23.28 -11.95
CA ALA A 204 6.73 -21.87 -11.59
C ALA A 204 6.89 -20.92 -12.81
N GLU A 205 7.73 -21.32 -13.75
CA GLU A 205 8.01 -20.57 -14.98
C GLU A 205 6.82 -20.63 -15.95
N GLU A 206 6.24 -21.82 -16.13
CA GLU A 206 5.00 -22.02 -16.90
C GLU A 206 3.82 -21.26 -16.26
N ALA A 207 3.65 -21.34 -14.94
CA ALA A 207 2.62 -20.61 -14.22
C ALA A 207 2.78 -19.08 -14.38
N THR A 208 4.03 -18.59 -14.35
CA THR A 208 4.32 -17.17 -14.55
C THR A 208 3.95 -16.70 -15.96
N SER A 209 4.18 -17.53 -16.98
CA SER A 209 3.86 -17.15 -18.37
C SER A 209 2.36 -17.31 -18.71
N LYS A 210 1.68 -18.30 -18.13
CA LYS A 210 0.27 -18.62 -18.44
C LYS A 210 -0.72 -17.70 -17.68
N PHE A 211 -0.44 -17.38 -16.43
CA PHE A 211 -1.36 -16.61 -15.58
C PHE A 211 -1.86 -15.30 -16.22
N PRO A 212 -1.00 -14.46 -16.85
CA PRO A 212 -1.50 -13.26 -17.53
C PRO A 212 -2.56 -13.54 -18.59
N GLN A 213 -2.38 -14.62 -19.37
CA GLN A 213 -3.31 -15.01 -20.42
C GLN A 213 -4.66 -15.47 -19.84
N GLU A 214 -4.63 -16.24 -18.75
CA GLU A 214 -5.83 -16.75 -18.07
C GLU A 214 -6.68 -15.62 -17.47
N VAL A 215 -6.05 -14.56 -16.94
CA VAL A 215 -6.76 -13.42 -16.39
C VAL A 215 -6.99 -12.29 -17.41
N GLY A 216 -6.56 -12.48 -18.66
CA GLY A 216 -6.84 -11.58 -19.76
C GLY A 216 -6.07 -10.26 -19.74
N ILE A 217 -4.82 -10.29 -19.23
CA ILE A 217 -3.87 -9.17 -19.27
C ILE A 217 -2.68 -9.49 -20.15
N ALA A 218 -2.02 -8.48 -20.69
CA ALA A 218 -0.86 -8.66 -21.57
C ALA A 218 0.40 -9.13 -20.81
N ARG A 219 0.58 -8.65 -19.58
CA ARG A 219 1.71 -8.95 -18.68
C ARG A 219 1.36 -8.60 -17.24
N TYR A 220 2.20 -9.01 -16.31
CA TYR A 220 2.19 -8.44 -14.96
C TYR A 220 2.56 -6.95 -14.98
N GLY A 221 1.99 -6.19 -14.04
CA GLY A 221 2.52 -4.88 -13.69
C GLY A 221 3.83 -5.01 -12.91
N GLU A 222 4.65 -3.97 -12.95
CA GLU A 222 5.85 -3.86 -12.12
C GLU A 222 5.59 -2.95 -10.90
N PRO A 223 6.27 -3.20 -9.76
CA PRO A 223 6.12 -2.36 -8.57
C PRO A 223 6.38 -0.87 -8.83
N GLU A 224 7.29 -0.57 -9.74
CA GLU A 224 7.66 0.79 -10.16
C GLU A 224 6.52 1.51 -10.86
N GLU A 225 5.69 0.81 -11.63
CA GLU A 225 4.52 1.41 -12.29
C GLU A 225 3.48 1.87 -11.24
N ILE A 226 3.25 1.05 -10.21
CA ILE A 226 2.38 1.44 -9.10
C ILE A 226 3.00 2.61 -8.31
N ALA A 227 4.32 2.61 -8.12
CA ALA A 227 5.04 3.69 -7.44
C ALA A 227 4.90 5.04 -8.16
N GLU A 228 4.89 5.07 -9.49
CA GLU A 228 4.64 6.29 -10.28
C GLU A 228 3.21 6.82 -10.04
N LEU A 229 2.19 5.96 -10.03
CA LEU A 229 0.83 6.37 -9.70
C LEU A 229 0.73 6.90 -8.27
N MET A 230 1.37 6.23 -7.30
CA MET A 230 1.42 6.69 -5.90
C MET A 230 2.08 8.08 -5.81
N ALA A 231 3.18 8.30 -6.51
CA ALA A 231 3.87 9.60 -6.55
C ALA A 231 3.00 10.69 -7.18
N PHE A 232 2.30 10.39 -8.27
CA PHE A 232 1.35 11.31 -8.87
C PHE A 232 0.26 11.74 -7.89
N LEU A 233 -0.35 10.78 -7.16
CA LEU A 233 -1.46 11.04 -6.24
C LEU A 233 -1.08 11.94 -5.05
N VAL A 234 0.19 12.01 -4.67
CA VAL A 234 0.67 12.91 -3.61
C VAL A 234 1.37 14.15 -4.16
N SER A 235 1.38 14.33 -5.48
CA SER A 235 1.98 15.48 -6.15
C SER A 235 1.01 16.68 -6.24
N PRO A 236 1.52 17.88 -6.55
CA PRO A 236 0.67 19.03 -6.84
C PRO A 236 -0.31 18.82 -7.99
N GLY A 237 0.03 17.97 -8.98
CA GLY A 237 -0.81 17.68 -10.14
C GLY A 237 -2.12 16.96 -9.80
N ALA A 238 -2.17 16.27 -8.66
CA ALA A 238 -3.36 15.54 -8.21
C ALA A 238 -4.19 16.30 -7.16
N ARG A 239 -3.90 17.58 -6.89
CA ARG A 239 -4.51 18.33 -5.75
C ARG A 239 -6.03 18.42 -5.80
N TRP A 240 -6.66 18.24 -6.93
CA TRP A 240 -8.13 18.22 -7.03
C TRP A 240 -8.73 16.82 -7.06
N MET A 241 -7.90 15.78 -6.90
CA MET A 241 -8.37 14.40 -6.83
C MET A 241 -8.54 14.00 -5.37
N THR A 242 -9.77 13.82 -4.91
CA THR A 242 -10.08 13.26 -3.59
C THR A 242 -11.29 12.34 -3.65
N GLY A 243 -11.27 11.26 -2.89
CA GLY A 243 -12.31 10.23 -2.89
C GLY A 243 -12.33 9.36 -4.15
N SER A 244 -11.27 9.42 -4.97
CA SER A 244 -11.14 8.61 -6.16
C SER A 244 -10.57 7.23 -5.84
N THR A 245 -11.06 6.24 -6.58
CA THR A 245 -10.56 4.86 -6.56
C THR A 245 -9.90 4.58 -7.90
N LEU A 246 -8.57 4.50 -7.92
CA LEU A 246 -7.81 4.37 -9.15
C LEU A 246 -7.37 2.92 -9.34
N ARG A 247 -7.84 2.33 -10.41
CA ARG A 247 -7.47 0.97 -10.82
C ARG A 247 -6.26 1.00 -11.75
N MET A 248 -5.26 0.17 -11.44
CA MET A 248 -4.07 -0.03 -12.26
C MET A 248 -3.77 -1.53 -12.34
N ASP A 249 -4.46 -2.24 -13.23
CA ASP A 249 -4.55 -3.70 -13.26
C ASP A 249 -4.30 -4.35 -14.64
N GLY A 250 -3.79 -3.59 -15.59
CA GLY A 250 -3.55 -4.10 -16.96
C GLY A 250 -4.83 -4.48 -17.72
N GLY A 251 -6.00 -4.03 -17.24
CA GLY A 251 -7.31 -4.37 -17.81
C GLY A 251 -7.85 -5.72 -17.34
N GLU A 252 -7.40 -6.26 -16.21
CA GLU A 252 -7.92 -7.53 -15.65
C GLU A 252 -9.41 -7.42 -15.32
N VAL A 253 -9.83 -6.35 -14.66
CA VAL A 253 -11.25 -6.08 -14.38
C VAL A 253 -11.93 -5.48 -15.60
N LYS A 254 -12.92 -6.17 -16.14
CA LYS A 254 -13.60 -5.78 -17.41
C LYS A 254 -14.78 -4.83 -17.19
N SER A 255 -15.20 -4.58 -15.94
CA SER A 255 -16.28 -3.61 -15.64
C SER A 255 -15.76 -2.15 -15.70
N ILE A 256 -16.68 -1.25 -16.01
CA ILE A 256 -16.51 0.21 -15.91
C ILE A 256 -16.79 0.66 -14.48
#